data_6734d0273c7ea81a95d63e8f0c2a756d
#
_entry.id   6734d0273c7ea81a95d63e8f0c2a756d
#
_cell.length_a   1.000
_cell.length_b   1.000
_cell.length_c   1.000
_cell.angle_alpha   90.00
_cell.angle_beta   90.00
_cell.angle_gamma   90.00
#
_symmetry.space_group_name_H-M   'P 1'
#
loop_
_entity.id
_entity.type
_entity.pdbx_description
1 polymer ?
#
loop_
_entity_poly.entity_id
_entity_poly.type
_entity_poly.pdbx_seq_one_letter_code
_entity_poly.pdbx_strand_id
1 'polypeptide(L)'
;MYNIGLDIGTGSVGWCLTDENGYLLKVNRKGNNGNTYRNSAWGVRLFESADTAADCRIKRSTRRRYKRRRTRIIELRKIMSDMIMPIDPNFYARLDEAFLWNEDKSDKAKAPFLLFNDNGYDDVKYYTDYPTIYHLRKHLLETKEKADPRFIYLALHHMMKYRGHFLFEGQSFEAIDNIEDTFIELEHLVNVYVKEKEDTDNNAENNALYQEIKNYLADNKVKNKDKKEYITDTFIKADYDNKYSKELAAAVLGYEFNVGIIVNDNSLTDEDGKALKAKFADAKYEEKEEKLSDTLGERYYIIETLKKIYSWKVLHSILGDNKYLSYAMVDKYEKHSEQLKALKYLFHKYTSQDEYSEFFHQEKNKEGKYIVNYANYIKGIKRLSNETNKKYNTKQQLYQSIMKILGERAADDEVYKKILVEMEQETFLEKINNVDNSAIPYQLNLMEMDKILTQQGVYYKELRDNKELLLKMLTSKIPYYVGPLNNNSNGNRNFAWMTKKDGKENEKVYPWNVKDVVDIDVTAEDFITRMTNYCTYLPNEKVLPKESL
;
A
#
# COMPACT_ATOMS: atom_id res chain seq x y z
N MET A 1 25.72 7.81 -48.02
CA MET A 1 25.25 8.06 -46.64
C MET A 1 25.52 6.77 -45.82
N TYR A 2 25.69 6.84 -44.53
CA TYR A 2 25.87 5.64 -43.70
C TYR A 2 24.96 5.73 -42.46
N ASN A 3 24.55 4.58 -41.94
CA ASN A 3 23.74 4.48 -40.75
C ASN A 3 24.55 3.89 -39.59
N ILE A 4 24.28 4.31 -38.38
CA ILE A 4 24.88 3.78 -37.17
C ILE A 4 23.77 3.05 -36.40
N GLY A 5 23.92 1.73 -36.24
CA GLY A 5 23.06 0.89 -35.39
C GLY A 5 23.67 0.79 -34.01
N LEU A 6 22.87 0.98 -32.97
CA LEU A 6 23.26 0.78 -31.57
C LEU A 6 22.27 -0.18 -30.90
N ASP A 7 22.80 -1.19 -30.23
CA ASP A 7 22.09 -2.08 -29.34
C ASP A 7 22.58 -1.82 -27.91
N ILE A 8 21.72 -1.23 -27.06
CA ILE A 8 22.10 -0.78 -25.72
C ILE A 8 21.44 -1.73 -24.69
N GLY A 9 22.25 -2.68 -24.22
CA GLY A 9 21.87 -3.59 -23.14
C GLY A 9 22.31 -3.08 -21.75
N THR A 10 21.97 -3.81 -20.71
CA THR A 10 22.32 -3.51 -19.31
C THR A 10 23.79 -3.77 -18.98
N GLY A 11 24.52 -4.55 -19.77
CA GLY A 11 25.93 -4.89 -19.57
C GLY A 11 26.77 -4.71 -20.82
N SER A 12 26.18 -4.19 -21.93
CA SER A 12 26.91 -4.01 -23.20
C SER A 12 26.28 -2.95 -24.06
N VAL A 13 27.09 -2.36 -24.92
CA VAL A 13 26.62 -1.58 -26.09
C VAL A 13 27.20 -2.23 -27.34
N GLY A 14 26.31 -2.80 -28.15
CA GLY A 14 26.60 -3.24 -29.50
C GLY A 14 26.52 -2.05 -30.47
N TRP A 15 27.35 -2.00 -31.48
CA TRP A 15 27.30 -0.99 -32.54
C TRP A 15 27.65 -1.57 -33.88
N CYS A 16 27.09 -1.02 -34.94
CA CYS A 16 27.46 -1.35 -36.31
C CYS A 16 27.31 -0.12 -37.21
N LEU A 17 28.06 -0.12 -38.32
CA LEU A 17 27.92 0.84 -39.40
C LEU A 17 27.41 0.12 -40.66
N THR A 18 26.34 0.64 -41.25
CA THR A 18 25.76 0.08 -42.49
C THR A 18 25.70 1.16 -43.57
N ASP A 19 25.62 0.74 -44.82
CA ASP A 19 25.26 1.61 -45.92
C ASP A 19 23.73 1.90 -45.96
N GLU A 20 23.29 2.62 -46.97
CA GLU A 20 21.87 2.99 -47.16
C GLU A 20 20.95 1.79 -47.36
N ASN A 21 21.49 0.66 -47.80
CA ASN A 21 20.76 -0.60 -48.03
C ASN A 21 20.81 -1.56 -46.83
N GLY A 22 21.43 -1.15 -45.70
CA GLY A 22 21.58 -1.97 -44.52
C GLY A 22 22.75 -2.94 -44.53
N TYR A 23 23.64 -2.93 -45.55
CA TYR A 23 24.81 -3.80 -45.57
C TYR A 23 25.93 -3.25 -44.70
N LEU A 24 26.61 -4.14 -44.00
CA LEU A 24 27.66 -3.83 -43.03
C LEU A 24 28.90 -3.22 -43.76
N LEU A 25 29.29 -2.03 -43.36
CA LEU A 25 30.45 -1.35 -43.90
C LEU A 25 31.74 -2.07 -43.47
N LYS A 26 32.75 -2.02 -44.36
CA LYS A 26 34.10 -2.50 -44.06
C LYS A 26 35.03 -1.32 -43.87
N VAL A 27 35.75 -1.32 -42.74
CA VAL A 27 36.74 -0.28 -42.40
C VAL A 27 38.15 -0.84 -42.31
N ASN A 28 39.13 -0.04 -42.71
CA ASN A 28 40.53 -0.40 -42.60
C ASN A 28 41.02 -0.17 -41.16
N ARG A 29 41.53 -1.20 -40.49
CA ARG A 29 42.15 -1.11 -39.16
C ARG A 29 43.61 -1.47 -39.23
N LYS A 30 44.45 -0.67 -38.55
CA LYS A 30 45.90 -1.02 -38.37
C LYS A 30 45.98 -1.99 -37.19
N GLY A 31 46.57 -3.16 -37.45
CA GLY A 31 46.92 -4.14 -36.40
C GLY A 31 48.18 -3.71 -35.64
N ASN A 32 48.45 -4.36 -34.51
CA ASN A 32 49.63 -4.11 -33.66
C ASN A 32 50.97 -4.36 -34.41
N ASN A 33 50.93 -5.12 -35.49
CA ASN A 33 52.06 -5.46 -36.35
C ASN A 33 52.28 -4.42 -37.49
N GLY A 34 51.54 -3.30 -37.50
CA GLY A 34 51.59 -2.28 -38.53
C GLY A 34 50.82 -2.61 -39.83
N ASN A 35 50.35 -3.82 -40.01
CA ASN A 35 49.57 -4.20 -41.18
C ASN A 35 48.14 -3.66 -41.11
N THR A 36 47.57 -3.33 -42.29
CA THR A 36 46.21 -2.86 -42.42
C THR A 36 45.28 -4.05 -42.76
N TYR A 37 44.25 -4.24 -41.93
CA TYR A 37 43.23 -5.27 -42.11
C TYR A 37 41.89 -4.59 -42.44
N ARG A 38 41.13 -5.21 -43.36
CA ARG A 38 39.80 -4.74 -43.73
C ARG A 38 38.75 -5.57 -42.97
N ASN A 39 38.22 -4.99 -41.91
CA ASN A 39 37.24 -5.61 -41.03
C ASN A 39 35.86 -5.03 -41.17
N SER A 40 34.83 -5.80 -40.90
CA SER A 40 33.44 -5.28 -40.80
C SER A 40 33.33 -4.29 -39.64
N ALA A 41 32.63 -3.20 -39.89
CA ALA A 41 32.49 -2.09 -38.93
C ALA A 41 31.40 -2.40 -37.92
N TRP A 42 31.69 -3.29 -37.00
CA TRP A 42 30.84 -3.59 -35.85
C TRP A 42 31.68 -3.91 -34.61
N GLY A 43 31.04 -3.86 -33.46
CA GLY A 43 31.70 -4.21 -32.21
C GLY A 43 30.76 -4.18 -31.03
N VAL A 44 31.26 -4.65 -29.90
CA VAL A 44 30.56 -4.63 -28.62
C VAL A 44 31.49 -4.02 -27.56
N ARG A 45 30.98 -3.08 -26.79
CA ARG A 45 31.61 -2.61 -25.56
C ARG A 45 30.92 -3.25 -24.38
N LEU A 46 31.64 -4.06 -23.61
CA LEU A 46 31.18 -4.63 -22.36
C LEU A 46 31.52 -3.70 -21.21
N PHE A 47 30.65 -3.62 -20.21
CA PHE A 47 30.82 -2.88 -18.97
C PHE A 47 30.11 -3.61 -17.81
N GLU A 48 30.38 -3.20 -16.58
CA GLU A 48 29.64 -3.71 -15.43
C GLU A 48 28.14 -3.41 -15.57
N SER A 49 27.30 -4.38 -15.17
CA SER A 49 25.87 -4.28 -15.38
C SER A 49 25.30 -2.99 -14.81
N ALA A 50 24.63 -2.22 -15.64
CA ALA A 50 23.92 -1.02 -15.22
C ALA A 50 22.63 -1.39 -14.45
N ASP A 51 22.20 -0.49 -13.57
CA ASP A 51 20.90 -0.61 -12.88
C ASP A 51 19.77 -0.72 -13.90
N THR A 52 18.81 -1.61 -13.64
CA THR A 52 17.66 -1.78 -14.52
C THR A 52 16.77 -0.52 -14.55
N ALA A 53 16.08 -0.30 -15.65
CA ALA A 53 15.08 0.78 -15.76
C ALA A 53 13.97 0.66 -14.69
N ALA A 54 13.73 -0.56 -14.18
CA ALA A 54 12.77 -0.82 -13.11
C ALA A 54 13.16 -0.08 -11.82
N ASP A 55 14.42 -0.13 -11.40
CA ASP A 55 14.89 0.54 -10.20
C ASP A 55 14.80 2.08 -10.33
N CYS A 56 15.14 2.60 -11.48
CA CYS A 56 14.98 4.03 -11.78
C CYS A 56 13.50 4.46 -11.75
N ARG A 57 12.58 3.63 -12.26
CA ARG A 57 11.12 3.87 -12.19
C ARG A 57 10.62 3.86 -10.76
N ILE A 58 11.03 2.90 -9.94
CA ILE A 58 10.67 2.81 -8.51
C ILE A 58 11.14 4.06 -7.76
N LYS A 59 12.40 4.47 -7.92
CA LYS A 59 12.95 5.68 -7.29
C LYS A 59 12.19 6.94 -7.72
N ARG A 60 11.83 7.05 -9.01
CA ARG A 60 11.03 8.16 -9.56
C ARG A 60 9.61 8.20 -9.00
N SER A 61 8.91 7.08 -8.99
CA SER A 61 7.57 6.95 -8.41
C SER A 61 7.56 7.29 -6.93
N THR A 62 8.56 6.86 -6.18
CA THR A 62 8.72 7.17 -4.76
C THR A 62 8.91 8.67 -4.53
N ARG A 63 9.80 9.33 -5.29
CA ARG A 63 9.99 10.79 -5.21
C ARG A 63 8.70 11.55 -5.53
N ARG A 64 7.96 11.15 -6.59
CA ARG A 64 6.67 11.77 -6.94
C ARG A 64 5.64 11.59 -5.83
N ARG A 65 5.57 10.40 -5.22
CA ARG A 65 4.69 10.09 -4.09
C ARG A 65 4.99 11.00 -2.88
N TYR A 66 6.26 11.15 -2.52
CA TYR A 66 6.67 12.04 -1.43
C TYR A 66 6.35 13.52 -1.73
N LYS A 67 6.61 13.98 -2.95
CA LYS A 67 6.29 15.35 -3.36
C LYS A 67 4.78 15.62 -3.25
N ARG A 68 3.94 14.73 -3.77
CA ARG A 68 2.48 14.84 -3.71
C ARG A 68 1.96 14.81 -2.26
N ARG A 69 2.53 13.96 -1.41
CA ARG A 69 2.22 13.93 0.02
C ARG A 69 2.58 15.25 0.70
N ARG A 70 3.78 15.78 0.46
CA ARG A 70 4.21 17.08 1.00
C ARG A 70 3.30 18.21 0.55
N THR A 71 2.89 18.22 -0.70
CA THR A 71 1.97 19.26 -1.23
C THR A 71 0.64 19.26 -0.50
N ARG A 72 0.03 18.08 -0.24
CA ARG A 72 -1.21 17.98 0.55
C ARG A 72 -1.06 18.54 1.96
N ILE A 73 0.04 18.20 2.63
CA ILE A 73 0.30 18.68 4.00
C ILE A 73 0.51 20.19 4.04
N ILE A 74 1.21 20.76 3.06
CA ILE A 74 1.41 22.21 2.96
C ILE A 74 0.06 22.91 2.75
N GLU A 75 -0.82 22.39 1.92
CA GLU A 75 -2.11 22.99 1.67
C GLU A 75 -3.05 22.88 2.90
N LEU A 76 -3.05 21.71 3.57
CA LEU A 76 -3.75 21.56 4.85
C LEU A 76 -3.29 22.61 5.87
N ARG A 77 -1.99 22.87 5.97
CA ARG A 77 -1.45 23.91 6.87
C ARG A 77 -1.96 25.29 6.52
N LYS A 78 -1.99 25.65 5.24
CA LYS A 78 -2.51 26.96 4.80
C LYS A 78 -3.96 27.14 5.23
N ILE A 79 -4.81 26.14 5.00
CA ILE A 79 -6.21 26.16 5.38
C ILE A 79 -6.38 26.33 6.90
N MET A 80 -5.52 25.66 7.70
CA MET A 80 -5.66 25.67 9.15
C MET A 80 -4.81 26.73 9.87
N SER A 81 -3.98 27.50 9.15
CA SER A 81 -3.09 28.48 9.77
C SER A 81 -3.84 29.56 10.53
N ASP A 82 -4.93 30.07 10.00
CA ASP A 82 -5.69 31.16 10.62
C ASP A 82 -6.36 30.72 11.93
N MET A 83 -6.60 29.43 12.11
CA MET A 83 -7.14 28.86 13.35
C MET A 83 -6.05 28.56 14.39
N ILE A 84 -4.85 28.15 13.97
CA ILE A 84 -3.80 27.64 14.87
C ILE A 84 -2.80 28.73 15.26
N MET A 85 -2.37 29.57 14.31
CA MET A 85 -1.33 30.57 14.55
C MET A 85 -1.66 31.58 15.66
N PRO A 86 -2.93 31.99 15.84
CA PRO A 86 -3.31 32.87 16.98
C PRO A 86 -3.17 32.22 18.35
N ILE A 87 -3.28 30.85 18.40
CA ILE A 87 -3.18 30.08 19.64
C ILE A 87 -1.72 29.73 19.93
N ASP A 88 -1.01 29.24 18.90
CA ASP A 88 0.36 28.74 18.99
C ASP A 88 1.15 29.03 17.70
N PRO A 89 1.82 30.19 17.61
CA PRO A 89 2.54 30.60 16.40
C PRO A 89 3.69 29.67 15.99
N ASN A 90 4.24 28.92 16.94
CA ASN A 90 5.39 28.06 16.71
C ASN A 90 5.05 26.56 16.56
N PHE A 91 3.76 26.21 16.59
CA PHE A 91 3.29 24.82 16.53
C PHE A 91 3.84 24.06 15.31
N TYR A 92 3.75 24.65 14.14
CA TYR A 92 4.23 23.99 12.92
C TYR A 92 5.75 23.88 12.85
N ALA A 93 6.49 24.85 13.38
CA ALA A 93 7.95 24.82 13.41
C ALA A 93 8.43 23.68 14.31
N ARG A 94 7.85 23.50 15.49
CA ARG A 94 8.16 22.38 16.38
C ARG A 94 7.89 21.02 15.73
N LEU A 95 6.77 20.86 15.03
CA LEU A 95 6.45 19.62 14.32
C LEU A 95 7.43 19.33 13.17
N ASP A 96 7.82 20.36 12.42
CA ASP A 96 8.74 20.20 11.29
C ASP A 96 10.15 19.82 11.72
N GLU A 97 10.60 20.37 12.83
CA GLU A 97 11.96 20.20 13.33
C GLU A 97 12.04 19.18 14.49
N ALA A 98 10.95 18.43 14.75
CA ALA A 98 10.88 17.44 15.83
C ALA A 98 11.98 16.37 15.78
N PHE A 99 12.49 16.05 14.58
CA PHE A 99 13.51 15.04 14.34
C PHE A 99 14.95 15.57 14.41
N LEU A 100 15.13 16.90 14.50
CA LEU A 100 16.45 17.51 14.61
C LEU A 100 16.97 17.48 16.05
N TRP A 101 18.27 17.48 16.19
CA TRP A 101 18.93 17.72 17.48
C TRP A 101 18.62 19.14 17.97
N ASN A 102 18.61 19.35 19.28
CA ASN A 102 18.26 20.66 19.84
C ASN A 102 19.15 21.81 19.35
N GLU A 103 20.42 21.50 19.08
CA GLU A 103 21.40 22.46 18.57
C GLU A 103 21.05 22.93 17.15
N ASP A 104 20.46 22.03 16.35
CA ASP A 104 20.12 22.27 14.94
C ASP A 104 18.73 22.88 14.75
N LYS A 105 17.93 22.97 15.82
CA LYS A 105 16.58 23.55 15.76
C LYS A 105 16.64 25.08 15.66
N SER A 106 15.73 25.63 14.86
CA SER A 106 15.47 27.07 14.85
C SER A 106 14.94 27.55 16.22
N ASP A 107 15.09 28.84 16.53
CA ASP A 107 14.60 29.41 17.80
C ASP A 107 13.07 29.23 17.97
N LYS A 108 12.33 29.13 16.87
CA LYS A 108 10.87 28.84 16.88
C LYS A 108 10.56 27.41 17.31
N ALA A 109 11.47 26.48 17.12
CA ALA A 109 11.30 25.06 17.44
C ALA A 109 12.01 24.63 18.73
N LYS A 110 12.89 25.47 19.27
CA LYS A 110 13.58 25.25 20.56
C LYS A 110 12.58 25.42 21.71
N ALA A 111 11.93 24.31 22.07
CA ALA A 111 11.03 24.26 23.21
C ALA A 111 11.21 22.91 23.93
N PRO A 112 11.02 22.85 25.26
CA PRO A 112 11.10 21.60 26.01
C PRO A 112 9.89 20.67 25.76
N PHE A 113 8.90 21.13 25.00
CA PHE A 113 7.69 20.39 24.63
C PHE A 113 7.54 20.34 23.10
N LEU A 114 6.80 19.37 22.60
CA LEU A 114 6.57 19.18 21.17
C LEU A 114 5.22 19.73 20.73
N LEU A 115 4.14 19.38 21.44
CA LEU A 115 2.77 19.71 21.00
C LEU A 115 2.12 20.77 21.90
N PHE A 116 2.09 20.57 23.20
CA PHE A 116 1.27 21.36 24.13
C PHE A 116 2.07 21.80 25.35
N ASN A 117 1.87 23.04 25.76
CA ASN A 117 2.32 23.62 27.01
C ASN A 117 1.33 24.73 27.45
N ASP A 118 0.06 24.38 27.48
CA ASP A 118 -1.01 25.29 27.88
C ASP A 118 -1.24 25.19 29.39
N ASN A 119 -1.94 26.13 29.98
CA ASN A 119 -2.27 26.10 31.41
C ASN A 119 -3.05 24.82 31.78
N GLY A 120 -2.34 23.86 32.38
CA GLY A 120 -2.92 22.59 32.83
C GLY A 120 -3.05 21.52 31.75
N TYR A 121 -2.54 21.75 30.53
CA TYR A 121 -2.48 20.77 29.46
C TYR A 121 -1.12 20.78 28.76
N ASP A 122 -0.38 19.67 28.91
CA ASP A 122 0.96 19.50 28.37
C ASP A 122 1.07 18.22 27.52
N ASP A 123 2.26 17.95 26.98
CA ASP A 123 2.54 16.74 26.20
C ASP A 123 2.27 15.47 26.99
N VAL A 124 2.56 15.44 28.31
CA VAL A 124 2.35 14.24 29.15
C VAL A 124 0.86 13.93 29.23
N LYS A 125 0.05 14.95 29.47
CA LYS A 125 -1.40 14.80 29.53
C LYS A 125 -1.97 14.42 28.16
N TYR A 126 -1.48 15.04 27.08
CA TYR A 126 -1.89 14.68 25.72
C TYR A 126 -1.64 13.19 25.42
N TYR A 127 -0.43 12.66 25.72
CA TYR A 127 -0.12 11.25 25.45
C TYR A 127 -0.79 10.30 26.45
N THR A 128 -1.23 10.79 27.60
CA THR A 128 -2.06 10.03 28.53
C THR A 128 -3.49 9.91 28.03
N ASP A 129 -4.09 11.00 27.56
CA ASP A 129 -5.44 11.05 27.04
C ASP A 129 -5.52 10.35 25.67
N TYR A 130 -4.50 10.50 24.84
CA TYR A 130 -4.40 9.96 23.47
C TYR A 130 -3.12 9.17 23.27
N PRO A 131 -3.03 7.91 23.78
CA PRO A 131 -1.83 7.08 23.65
C PRO A 131 -1.42 6.82 22.19
N THR A 132 -2.37 6.89 21.26
CA THR A 132 -2.13 6.84 19.82
C THR A 132 -2.96 7.91 19.11
N ILE A 133 -2.58 8.24 17.88
CA ILE A 133 -3.35 9.16 17.04
C ILE A 133 -4.78 8.66 16.76
N TYR A 134 -5.01 7.34 16.85
CA TYR A 134 -6.35 6.76 16.68
C TYR A 134 -7.26 7.07 17.86
N HIS A 135 -6.73 7.20 19.09
CA HIS A 135 -7.50 7.67 20.25
C HIS A 135 -7.98 9.11 20.04
N LEU A 136 -7.10 9.99 19.54
CA LEU A 136 -7.49 11.36 19.21
C LEU A 136 -8.55 11.40 18.09
N ARG A 137 -8.38 10.57 17.04
CA ARG A 137 -9.35 10.49 15.94
C ARG A 137 -10.71 9.99 16.46
N LYS A 138 -10.71 8.94 17.30
CA LYS A 138 -11.92 8.41 17.97
C LYS A 138 -12.62 9.51 18.78
N HIS A 139 -11.88 10.23 19.60
CA HIS A 139 -12.40 11.37 20.36
C HIS A 139 -13.07 12.41 19.44
N LEU A 140 -12.42 12.80 18.34
CA LEU A 140 -12.98 13.76 17.38
C LEU A 140 -14.18 13.23 16.60
N LEU A 141 -14.34 11.91 16.46
CA LEU A 141 -15.53 11.30 15.86
C LEU A 141 -16.74 11.29 16.82
N GLU A 142 -16.49 11.27 18.12
CA GLU A 142 -17.51 11.20 19.17
C GLU A 142 -17.91 12.59 19.66
N THR A 143 -16.97 13.53 19.71
CA THR A 143 -17.23 14.86 20.26
C THR A 143 -18.07 15.71 19.32
N LYS A 144 -19.12 16.32 19.90
CA LYS A 144 -19.97 17.30 19.22
C LYS A 144 -19.60 18.73 19.61
N GLU A 145 -18.73 18.90 20.60
CA GLU A 145 -18.26 20.20 21.08
C GLU A 145 -17.12 20.72 20.22
N LYS A 146 -16.84 22.02 20.38
CA LYS A 146 -15.72 22.69 19.71
C LYS A 146 -14.40 22.11 20.19
N ALA A 147 -13.68 21.41 19.33
CA ALA A 147 -12.35 20.85 19.63
C ALA A 147 -11.24 21.89 19.40
N ASP A 148 -10.10 21.71 20.08
CA ASP A 148 -8.88 22.49 19.79
C ASP A 148 -8.46 22.29 18.33
N PRO A 149 -8.20 23.36 17.56
CA PRO A 149 -7.83 23.24 16.15
C PRO A 149 -6.51 22.48 15.94
N ARG A 150 -5.62 22.43 16.94
CA ARG A 150 -4.39 21.63 16.90
C ARG A 150 -4.70 20.13 16.91
N PHE A 151 -5.70 19.69 17.68
CA PHE A 151 -6.20 18.30 17.66
C PHE A 151 -6.75 17.93 16.28
N ILE A 152 -7.58 18.80 15.73
CA ILE A 152 -8.14 18.59 14.39
C ILE A 152 -7.01 18.50 13.37
N TYR A 153 -6.04 19.40 13.41
CA TYR A 153 -4.88 19.38 12.52
C TYR A 153 -4.10 18.05 12.62
N LEU A 154 -3.78 17.59 13.84
CA LEU A 154 -3.04 16.35 14.03
C LEU A 154 -3.77 15.14 13.42
N ALA A 155 -5.09 15.05 13.60
CA ALA A 155 -5.91 14.00 13.01
C ALA A 155 -5.95 14.08 11.49
N LEU A 156 -6.24 15.25 10.91
CA LEU A 156 -6.27 15.47 9.46
C LEU A 156 -4.89 15.27 8.83
N HIS A 157 -3.82 15.75 9.48
CA HIS A 157 -2.43 15.54 9.05
C HIS A 157 -2.09 14.05 8.97
N HIS A 158 -2.49 13.25 9.97
CA HIS A 158 -2.27 11.80 9.95
C HIS A 158 -2.98 11.15 8.77
N MET A 159 -4.26 11.45 8.55
CA MET A 159 -5.04 10.91 7.42
C MET A 159 -4.46 11.34 6.07
N MET A 160 -4.07 12.61 5.90
CA MET A 160 -3.44 13.11 4.66
C MET A 160 -2.05 12.51 4.40
N LYS A 161 -1.30 12.19 5.46
CA LYS A 161 0.03 11.59 5.37
C LYS A 161 -0.05 10.10 5.05
N TYR A 162 -1.00 9.39 5.64
CA TYR A 162 -1.20 7.94 5.57
C TYR A 162 -2.59 7.59 5.03
N ARG A 163 -2.95 8.19 3.91
CA ARG A 163 -4.30 8.15 3.37
C ARG A 163 -4.81 6.75 2.98
N GLY A 164 -3.94 5.75 2.96
CA GLY A 164 -4.30 4.40 2.55
C GLY A 164 -4.03 4.13 1.07
N HIS A 165 -4.44 2.95 0.59
CA HIS A 165 -4.30 2.54 -0.80
C HIS A 165 -5.61 2.72 -1.59
N PHE A 166 -5.51 2.61 -2.91
CA PHE A 166 -6.60 2.85 -3.87
C PHE A 166 -7.05 1.57 -4.59
N LEU A 167 -6.73 0.39 -4.07
CA LEU A 167 -7.10 -0.90 -4.69
C LEU A 167 -8.61 -1.08 -4.86
N PHE A 168 -9.42 -0.36 -4.08
CA PHE A 168 -10.88 -0.44 -4.09
C PHE A 168 -11.52 0.85 -4.62
N GLU A 169 -10.83 1.54 -5.53
CA GLU A 169 -11.35 2.76 -6.14
C GLU A 169 -12.65 2.45 -6.92
N GLY A 170 -13.68 3.24 -6.72
CA GLY A 170 -15.00 3.04 -7.35
C GLY A 170 -15.96 2.12 -6.59
N GLN A 171 -15.53 1.44 -5.53
CA GLN A 171 -16.42 0.66 -4.67
C GLN A 171 -16.95 1.53 -3.53
N SER A 172 -18.28 1.55 -3.33
CA SER A 172 -18.89 2.13 -2.14
C SER A 172 -18.87 1.11 -1.00
N PHE A 173 -18.55 1.54 0.23
CA PHE A 173 -18.62 0.67 1.39
C PHE A 173 -20.05 0.29 1.77
N GLU A 174 -21.05 1.05 1.33
CA GLU A 174 -22.45 0.71 1.49
C GLU A 174 -22.84 -0.55 0.69
N ALA A 175 -22.19 -0.79 -0.47
CA ALA A 175 -22.36 -2.03 -1.25
C ALA A 175 -21.64 -3.25 -0.61
N ILE A 176 -20.75 -3.04 0.35
CA ILE A 176 -20.03 -4.10 1.05
C ILE A 176 -20.85 -4.68 2.24
N ASP A 177 -21.89 -3.99 2.68
CA ASP A 177 -22.76 -4.50 3.74
C ASP A 177 -23.54 -5.75 3.29
N ASN A 178 -23.71 -5.96 2.00
CA ASN A 178 -24.45 -7.09 1.42
C ASN A 178 -23.55 -8.01 0.56
N ILE A 179 -22.57 -8.63 1.21
CA ILE A 179 -21.62 -9.55 0.53
C ILE A 179 -22.32 -10.76 -0.08
N GLU A 180 -23.50 -11.14 0.45
CA GLU A 180 -24.31 -12.23 -0.07
C GLU A 180 -24.72 -11.97 -1.51
N ASP A 181 -25.15 -10.75 -1.85
CA ASP A 181 -25.50 -10.36 -3.23
C ASP A 181 -24.28 -10.48 -4.16
N THR A 182 -23.08 -10.24 -3.63
CA THR A 182 -21.85 -10.41 -4.41
C THR A 182 -21.54 -11.89 -4.70
N PHE A 183 -21.88 -12.80 -3.80
CA PHE A 183 -21.78 -14.24 -4.09
C PHE A 183 -22.82 -14.70 -5.12
N ILE A 184 -24.03 -14.16 -5.06
CA ILE A 184 -25.08 -14.42 -6.07
C ILE A 184 -24.63 -13.88 -7.43
N GLU A 185 -24.06 -12.66 -7.49
CA GLU A 185 -23.46 -12.10 -8.71
C GLU A 185 -22.34 -13.01 -9.25
N LEU A 186 -21.48 -13.55 -8.38
CA LEU A 186 -20.43 -14.48 -8.77
C LEU A 186 -21.01 -15.76 -9.39
N GLU A 187 -22.04 -16.34 -8.77
CA GLU A 187 -22.71 -17.56 -9.25
C GLU A 187 -23.35 -17.32 -10.63
N HIS A 188 -24.05 -16.20 -10.80
CA HIS A 188 -24.61 -15.80 -12.07
C HIS A 188 -23.54 -15.69 -13.17
N LEU A 189 -22.46 -14.96 -12.92
CA LEU A 189 -21.36 -14.79 -13.87
C LEU A 189 -20.71 -16.12 -14.24
N VAL A 190 -20.51 -17.02 -13.26
CA VAL A 190 -19.94 -18.35 -13.51
C VAL A 190 -20.90 -19.21 -14.32
N ASN A 191 -22.19 -19.17 -14.07
CA ASN A 191 -23.19 -19.90 -14.85
C ASN A 191 -23.22 -19.42 -16.30
N VAL A 192 -23.19 -18.11 -16.55
CA VAL A 192 -23.18 -17.51 -17.89
C VAL A 192 -21.89 -17.79 -18.65
N TYR A 193 -20.73 -17.47 -18.06
CA TYR A 193 -19.45 -17.44 -18.79
C TYR A 193 -18.60 -18.71 -18.68
N VAL A 194 -18.88 -19.59 -17.69
CA VAL A 194 -18.09 -20.80 -17.44
C VAL A 194 -18.88 -22.07 -17.67
N LYS A 195 -20.11 -22.15 -17.16
CA LYS A 195 -20.98 -23.34 -17.28
C LYS A 195 -21.86 -23.30 -18.53
N GLU A 196 -21.95 -22.15 -19.24
CA GLU A 196 -22.78 -21.94 -20.43
C GLU A 196 -24.25 -22.37 -20.23
N LYS A 197 -24.75 -22.19 -19.00
CA LYS A 197 -26.14 -22.49 -18.64
C LYS A 197 -27.01 -21.26 -18.92
N GLU A 198 -28.22 -21.48 -19.45
CA GLU A 198 -29.25 -20.44 -19.46
C GLU A 198 -29.58 -20.03 -18.02
N ASP A 199 -29.80 -18.72 -17.83
CA ASP A 199 -30.06 -18.11 -16.52
C ASP A 199 -31.32 -18.72 -15.90
N THR A 200 -31.16 -19.65 -14.98
CA THR A 200 -32.27 -20.22 -14.22
C THR A 200 -32.25 -19.61 -12.84
N ASP A 201 -33.36 -18.98 -12.45
CA ASP A 201 -33.63 -18.27 -11.20
C ASP A 201 -33.55 -19.17 -9.92
N ASN A 202 -32.49 -19.95 -9.75
CA ASN A 202 -32.29 -20.81 -8.55
C ASN A 202 -31.36 -20.19 -7.52
N ASN A 203 -31.53 -18.90 -7.24
CA ASN A 203 -30.68 -18.15 -6.30
C ASN A 203 -30.95 -18.44 -4.81
N ALA A 204 -31.99 -19.20 -4.47
CA ALA A 204 -32.38 -19.42 -3.07
C ALA A 204 -31.64 -20.60 -2.39
N GLU A 205 -31.22 -21.60 -3.16
CA GLU A 205 -30.65 -22.84 -2.58
C GLU A 205 -29.23 -22.62 -2.04
N ASN A 206 -28.44 -21.76 -2.63
CA ASN A 206 -27.03 -21.52 -2.21
C ASN A 206 -26.85 -20.38 -1.21
N ASN A 207 -27.90 -19.59 -0.92
CA ASN A 207 -27.79 -18.45 0.01
C ASN A 207 -27.30 -18.87 1.41
N ALA A 208 -27.75 -20.01 1.92
CA ALA A 208 -27.29 -20.52 3.21
C ALA A 208 -25.79 -20.87 3.19
N LEU A 209 -25.30 -21.44 2.08
CA LEU A 209 -23.88 -21.78 1.89
C LEU A 209 -23.02 -20.52 1.78
N TYR A 210 -23.49 -19.49 1.10
CA TYR A 210 -22.78 -18.21 1.00
C TYR A 210 -22.73 -17.47 2.33
N GLN A 211 -23.78 -17.57 3.15
CA GLN A 211 -23.77 -17.08 4.52
C GLN A 211 -22.75 -17.83 5.39
N GLU A 212 -22.59 -19.14 5.21
CA GLU A 212 -21.53 -19.90 5.88
C GLU A 212 -20.14 -19.43 5.47
N ILE A 213 -19.89 -19.21 4.16
CA ILE A 213 -18.62 -18.69 3.67
C ILE A 213 -18.33 -17.31 4.27
N LYS A 214 -19.33 -16.41 4.28
CA LYS A 214 -19.22 -15.09 4.91
C LYS A 214 -18.77 -15.19 6.36
N ASN A 215 -19.46 -16.02 7.15
CA ASN A 215 -19.16 -16.18 8.57
C ASN A 215 -17.73 -16.69 8.79
N TYR A 216 -17.28 -17.64 7.98
CA TYR A 216 -15.91 -18.15 8.04
C TYR A 216 -14.86 -17.14 7.57
N LEU A 217 -15.15 -16.34 6.55
CA LEU A 217 -14.28 -15.24 6.12
C LEU A 217 -14.15 -14.19 7.23
N ALA A 218 -15.24 -13.89 7.92
CA ALA A 218 -15.30 -12.91 9.01
C ALA A 218 -14.58 -13.36 10.28
N ASP A 219 -14.56 -14.66 10.59
CA ASP A 219 -13.99 -15.17 11.83
C ASP A 219 -12.46 -15.08 11.86
N ASN A 220 -11.94 -14.08 12.58
CA ASN A 220 -10.50 -13.87 12.73
C ASN A 220 -9.78 -14.88 13.63
N LYS A 221 -10.52 -15.79 14.29
CA LYS A 221 -9.95 -16.85 15.14
C LYS A 221 -9.57 -18.11 14.35
N VAL A 222 -10.18 -18.31 13.20
CA VAL A 222 -9.90 -19.46 12.33
C VAL A 222 -8.69 -19.18 11.45
N LYS A 223 -7.74 -20.11 11.40
CA LYS A 223 -6.54 -19.99 10.56
C LYS A 223 -6.91 -20.00 9.07
N ASN A 224 -6.19 -19.22 8.27
CA ASN A 224 -6.45 -19.16 6.82
C ASN A 224 -6.35 -20.52 6.11
N LYS A 225 -5.55 -21.46 6.62
CA LYS A 225 -5.47 -22.81 6.07
C LYS A 225 -6.80 -23.57 6.25
N ASP A 226 -7.35 -23.51 7.46
CA ASP A 226 -8.59 -24.18 7.81
C ASP A 226 -9.79 -23.51 7.12
N LYS A 227 -9.73 -22.16 6.98
CA LYS A 227 -10.69 -21.41 6.15
C LYS A 227 -10.67 -21.88 4.70
N LYS A 228 -9.48 -22.09 4.12
CA LYS A 228 -9.35 -22.51 2.72
C LYS A 228 -10.01 -23.87 2.49
N GLU A 229 -9.78 -24.81 3.40
CA GLU A 229 -10.36 -26.14 3.32
C GLU A 229 -11.90 -26.09 3.44
N TYR A 230 -12.42 -25.40 4.47
CA TYR A 230 -13.85 -25.24 4.67
C TYR A 230 -14.56 -24.53 3.50
N ILE A 231 -14.00 -23.41 3.01
CA ILE A 231 -14.57 -22.65 1.90
C ILE A 231 -14.57 -23.48 0.61
N THR A 232 -13.49 -24.27 0.38
CA THR A 232 -13.44 -25.21 -0.74
C THR A 232 -14.57 -26.23 -0.68
N ASP A 233 -14.78 -26.84 0.48
CA ASP A 233 -15.85 -27.83 0.67
C ASP A 233 -17.25 -27.21 0.53
N THR A 234 -17.41 -25.97 0.96
CA THR A 234 -18.69 -25.24 0.81
C THR A 234 -18.97 -24.90 -0.65
N PHE A 235 -17.96 -24.51 -1.43
CA PHE A 235 -18.14 -24.33 -2.89
C PHE A 235 -18.45 -25.65 -3.61
N ILE A 236 -17.87 -26.77 -3.16
CA ILE A 236 -18.23 -28.10 -3.72
C ILE A 236 -19.72 -28.41 -3.43
N LYS A 237 -20.22 -28.10 -2.23
CA LYS A 237 -21.65 -28.25 -1.90
C LYS A 237 -22.55 -27.35 -2.77
N ALA A 238 -22.03 -26.21 -3.23
CA ALA A 238 -22.70 -25.29 -4.14
C ALA A 238 -22.53 -25.66 -5.64
N ASP A 239 -22.27 -26.93 -5.95
CA ASP A 239 -22.16 -27.49 -7.32
C ASP A 239 -21.00 -26.94 -8.15
N TYR A 240 -19.86 -26.65 -7.51
CA TYR A 240 -18.59 -26.38 -8.20
C TYR A 240 -17.66 -27.60 -8.12
N ASP A 241 -16.90 -27.88 -9.18
CA ASP A 241 -15.90 -28.96 -9.12
C ASP A 241 -14.76 -28.65 -8.14
N ASN A 242 -14.08 -29.69 -7.67
CA ASN A 242 -13.03 -29.58 -6.64
C ASN A 242 -11.87 -28.65 -7.05
N LYS A 243 -11.44 -28.70 -8.33
CA LYS A 243 -10.33 -27.87 -8.81
C LYS A 243 -10.72 -26.40 -8.86
N TYR A 244 -11.91 -26.13 -9.38
CA TYR A 244 -12.48 -24.80 -9.45
C TYR A 244 -12.69 -24.20 -8.04
N SER A 245 -13.30 -24.98 -7.13
CA SER A 245 -13.53 -24.58 -5.73
C SER A 245 -12.23 -24.21 -5.00
N LYS A 246 -11.12 -24.92 -5.24
CA LYS A 246 -9.81 -24.58 -4.66
C LYS A 246 -9.27 -23.24 -5.14
N GLU A 247 -9.48 -22.90 -6.41
CA GLU A 247 -9.06 -21.62 -6.97
C GLU A 247 -9.96 -20.47 -6.50
N LEU A 248 -11.27 -20.67 -6.39
CA LEU A 248 -12.20 -19.72 -5.80
C LEU A 248 -11.82 -19.42 -4.34
N ALA A 249 -11.62 -20.47 -3.52
CA ALA A 249 -11.19 -20.31 -2.13
C ALA A 249 -9.83 -19.61 -2.01
N ALA A 250 -8.90 -19.88 -2.93
CA ALA A 250 -7.62 -19.19 -2.98
C ALA A 250 -7.80 -17.70 -3.30
N ALA A 251 -8.62 -17.36 -4.28
CA ALA A 251 -8.89 -15.98 -4.68
C ALA A 251 -9.53 -15.16 -3.54
N VAL A 252 -10.61 -15.64 -2.94
CA VAL A 252 -11.32 -14.92 -1.86
C VAL A 252 -10.49 -14.78 -0.57
N LEU A 253 -9.52 -15.65 -0.35
CA LEU A 253 -8.58 -15.56 0.76
C LEU A 253 -7.34 -14.70 0.46
N GLY A 254 -7.13 -14.30 -0.81
CA GLY A 254 -5.98 -13.52 -1.26
C GLY A 254 -4.71 -14.33 -1.48
N TYR A 255 -4.82 -15.62 -1.68
CA TYR A 255 -3.74 -16.47 -2.17
C TYR A 255 -3.56 -16.31 -3.69
N GLU A 256 -2.49 -16.86 -4.22
CA GLU A 256 -2.30 -16.97 -5.66
C GLU A 256 -3.28 -18.01 -6.24
N PHE A 257 -3.96 -17.66 -7.34
CA PHE A 257 -4.93 -18.50 -8.02
C PHE A 257 -4.69 -18.50 -9.54
N ASN A 258 -5.14 -19.56 -10.22
CA ASN A 258 -5.02 -19.72 -11.65
C ASN A 258 -6.21 -19.07 -12.37
N VAL A 259 -5.95 -17.99 -13.11
CA VAL A 259 -6.96 -17.24 -13.85
C VAL A 259 -7.64 -18.11 -14.91
N GLY A 260 -6.86 -18.91 -15.64
CA GLY A 260 -7.39 -19.80 -16.71
C GLY A 260 -8.41 -20.81 -16.17
N ILE A 261 -8.22 -21.32 -14.94
CA ILE A 261 -9.19 -22.21 -14.32
C ILE A 261 -10.48 -21.44 -13.98
N ILE A 262 -10.35 -20.25 -13.39
CA ILE A 262 -11.50 -19.42 -12.97
C ILE A 262 -12.37 -19.00 -14.18
N VAL A 263 -11.78 -18.67 -15.32
CA VAL A 263 -12.52 -18.25 -16.52
C VAL A 263 -12.74 -19.37 -17.53
N ASN A 264 -12.41 -20.63 -17.17
CA ASN A 264 -12.50 -21.81 -18.03
C ASN A 264 -11.75 -21.67 -19.37
N ASP A 265 -10.55 -21.10 -19.32
CA ASP A 265 -9.67 -20.95 -20.46
C ASP A 265 -8.22 -21.32 -20.12
N ASN A 266 -7.89 -22.60 -20.29
CA ASN A 266 -6.55 -23.13 -19.98
C ASN A 266 -5.46 -22.70 -21.00
N SER A 267 -5.81 -21.97 -22.05
CA SER A 267 -4.83 -21.44 -23.03
C SER A 267 -4.14 -20.18 -22.52
N LEU A 268 -4.66 -19.56 -21.46
CA LEU A 268 -4.11 -18.34 -20.88
C LEU A 268 -2.78 -18.59 -20.20
N THR A 269 -1.74 -17.95 -20.72
CA THR A 269 -0.36 -18.05 -20.20
C THR A 269 0.21 -16.67 -19.89
N ASP A 270 1.22 -16.62 -19.00
CA ASP A 270 2.03 -15.44 -18.76
C ASP A 270 3.11 -15.25 -19.86
N GLU A 271 3.95 -14.21 -19.70
CA GLU A 271 5.04 -13.88 -20.63
C GLU A 271 6.09 -15.01 -20.74
N ASP A 272 6.17 -15.91 -19.76
CA ASP A 272 7.07 -17.09 -19.74
C ASP A 272 6.40 -18.35 -20.29
N GLY A 273 5.16 -18.29 -20.78
CA GLY A 273 4.38 -19.44 -21.26
C GLY A 273 3.85 -20.36 -20.14
N LYS A 274 3.85 -19.90 -18.88
CA LYS A 274 3.26 -20.59 -17.74
C LYS A 274 1.80 -20.20 -17.56
N ALA A 275 1.02 -21.04 -16.86
CA ALA A 275 -0.36 -20.72 -16.54
C ALA A 275 -0.51 -19.33 -15.92
N LEU A 276 -1.42 -18.52 -16.45
CA LEU A 276 -1.66 -17.16 -16.00
C LEU A 276 -2.22 -17.16 -14.56
N LYS A 277 -1.48 -16.55 -13.65
CA LYS A 277 -1.84 -16.50 -12.23
C LYS A 277 -2.00 -15.07 -11.75
N ALA A 278 -2.94 -14.89 -10.84
CA ALA A 278 -3.20 -13.62 -10.17
C ALA A 278 -3.19 -13.76 -8.64
N LYS A 279 -2.95 -12.65 -7.96
CA LYS A 279 -3.00 -12.56 -6.49
C LYS A 279 -3.43 -11.15 -6.10
N PHE A 280 -4.62 -11.01 -5.52
CA PHE A 280 -5.17 -9.70 -5.13
C PHE A 280 -4.32 -8.96 -4.09
N ALA A 281 -3.62 -9.69 -3.22
CA ALA A 281 -2.71 -9.12 -2.24
C ALA A 281 -1.36 -8.64 -2.82
N ASP A 282 -1.10 -8.82 -4.12
CA ASP A 282 0.14 -8.37 -4.75
C ASP A 282 0.13 -6.84 -4.91
N ALA A 283 1.20 -6.18 -4.46
CA ALA A 283 1.36 -4.74 -4.62
C ALA A 283 1.37 -4.26 -6.09
N LYS A 284 1.63 -5.18 -7.02
CA LYS A 284 1.63 -4.92 -8.47
C LYS A 284 0.34 -5.36 -9.16
N TYR A 285 -0.68 -5.77 -8.41
CA TYR A 285 -1.93 -6.23 -9.01
C TYR A 285 -2.60 -5.16 -9.87
N GLU A 286 -2.55 -3.88 -9.47
CA GLU A 286 -3.08 -2.75 -10.27
C GLU A 286 -2.44 -2.66 -11.67
N GLU A 287 -1.13 -2.97 -11.79
CA GLU A 287 -0.44 -2.97 -13.08
C GLU A 287 -0.84 -4.15 -13.97
N LYS A 288 -1.25 -5.27 -13.36
CA LYS A 288 -1.73 -6.48 -14.04
C LYS A 288 -3.21 -6.41 -14.37
N GLU A 289 -3.98 -5.65 -13.62
CA GLU A 289 -5.44 -5.56 -13.72
C GLU A 289 -5.90 -5.08 -15.10
N GLU A 290 -5.28 -4.02 -15.63
CA GLU A 290 -5.58 -3.50 -16.97
C GLU A 290 -5.32 -4.56 -18.05
N LYS A 291 -4.18 -5.25 -17.98
CA LYS A 291 -3.86 -6.35 -18.92
C LYS A 291 -4.83 -7.52 -18.80
N LEU A 292 -5.26 -7.87 -17.57
CA LEU A 292 -6.24 -8.92 -17.35
C LEU A 292 -7.61 -8.55 -17.93
N SER A 293 -8.07 -7.31 -17.72
CA SER A 293 -9.33 -6.80 -18.26
C SER A 293 -9.32 -6.85 -19.80
N ASP A 294 -8.25 -6.36 -20.44
CA ASP A 294 -8.10 -6.37 -21.89
C ASP A 294 -8.05 -7.80 -22.46
N THR A 295 -7.41 -8.74 -21.74
CA THR A 295 -7.25 -10.13 -22.20
C THR A 295 -8.55 -10.92 -22.05
N LEU A 296 -9.29 -10.72 -20.96
CA LEU A 296 -10.46 -11.53 -20.59
C LEU A 296 -11.79 -10.99 -21.13
N GLY A 297 -11.85 -9.70 -21.51
CA GLY A 297 -13.09 -9.06 -21.92
C GLY A 297 -14.18 -9.19 -20.85
N GLU A 298 -15.38 -9.64 -21.24
CA GLU A 298 -16.52 -9.78 -20.30
C GLU A 298 -16.28 -10.81 -19.19
N ARG A 299 -15.46 -11.85 -19.42
CA ARG A 299 -15.09 -12.82 -18.37
C ARG A 299 -14.29 -12.19 -17.22
N TYR A 300 -13.77 -10.98 -17.42
CA TYR A 300 -13.09 -10.24 -16.37
C TYR A 300 -14.02 -9.89 -15.20
N TYR A 301 -15.32 -9.78 -15.40
CA TYR A 301 -16.30 -9.51 -14.33
C TYR A 301 -16.27 -10.58 -13.23
N ILE A 302 -15.93 -11.84 -13.54
CA ILE A 302 -15.74 -12.90 -12.54
C ILE A 302 -14.59 -12.55 -11.60
N ILE A 303 -13.45 -12.12 -12.17
CA ILE A 303 -12.26 -11.74 -11.38
C ILE A 303 -12.54 -10.48 -10.55
N GLU A 304 -13.26 -9.51 -11.11
CA GLU A 304 -13.67 -8.29 -10.40
C GLU A 304 -14.57 -8.62 -9.20
N THR A 305 -15.54 -9.50 -9.39
CA THR A 305 -16.45 -9.94 -8.31
C THR A 305 -15.71 -10.70 -7.21
N LEU A 306 -14.78 -11.59 -7.56
CA LEU A 306 -13.89 -12.23 -6.59
C LEU A 306 -13.02 -11.22 -5.84
N LYS A 307 -12.57 -10.17 -6.50
CA LYS A 307 -11.83 -9.06 -5.88
C LYS A 307 -12.72 -8.28 -4.90
N LYS A 308 -14.01 -8.07 -5.19
CA LYS A 308 -14.96 -7.45 -4.25
C LYS A 308 -15.09 -8.30 -2.98
N ILE A 309 -15.23 -9.62 -3.09
CA ILE A 309 -15.31 -10.55 -1.95
C ILE A 309 -14.02 -10.53 -1.12
N TYR A 310 -12.86 -10.61 -1.76
CA TYR A 310 -11.56 -10.48 -1.09
C TYR A 310 -11.44 -9.14 -0.35
N SER A 311 -11.89 -8.06 -0.97
CA SER A 311 -11.86 -6.71 -0.41
C SER A 311 -12.71 -6.61 0.85
N TRP A 312 -13.90 -7.18 0.81
CA TRP A 312 -14.77 -7.28 1.99
C TRP A 312 -14.09 -8.03 3.13
N LYS A 313 -13.49 -9.18 2.86
CA LYS A 313 -12.74 -9.96 3.86
C LYS A 313 -11.61 -9.14 4.49
N VAL A 314 -10.84 -8.40 3.70
CA VAL A 314 -9.76 -7.54 4.19
C VAL A 314 -10.30 -6.44 5.08
N LEU A 315 -11.38 -5.77 4.66
CA LEU A 315 -12.03 -4.71 5.44
C LEU A 315 -12.55 -5.23 6.77
N HIS A 316 -13.27 -6.34 6.75
CA HIS A 316 -13.80 -6.96 7.97
C HIS A 316 -12.66 -7.39 8.91
N SER A 317 -11.55 -7.90 8.38
CA SER A 317 -10.36 -8.22 9.20
C SER A 317 -9.70 -7.00 9.85
N ILE A 318 -9.85 -5.80 9.25
CA ILE A 318 -9.33 -4.54 9.79
C ILE A 318 -10.28 -3.96 10.82
N LEU A 319 -11.56 -3.86 10.47
CA LEU A 319 -12.59 -3.18 11.27
C LEU A 319 -13.19 -4.06 12.37
N GLY A 320 -13.25 -5.41 12.17
CA GLY A 320 -14.12 -6.26 12.97
C GLY A 320 -15.55 -5.75 12.88
N ASP A 321 -16.23 -5.64 14.02
CA ASP A 321 -17.59 -5.10 14.12
C ASP A 321 -17.62 -3.56 14.20
N ASN A 322 -16.48 -2.90 14.04
CA ASN A 322 -16.37 -1.45 14.17
C ASN A 322 -16.74 -0.72 12.88
N LYS A 323 -17.51 0.36 13.00
CA LYS A 323 -17.87 1.23 11.87
C LYS A 323 -16.69 2.07 11.36
N TYR A 324 -15.76 2.47 12.24
CA TYR A 324 -14.66 3.37 11.93
C TYR A 324 -13.31 2.71 12.21
N LEU A 325 -12.32 3.03 11.39
CA LEU A 325 -10.94 2.54 11.53
C LEU A 325 -10.35 2.86 12.91
N SER A 326 -10.61 4.07 13.40
CA SER A 326 -10.05 4.52 14.67
C SER A 326 -10.56 3.72 15.86
N TYR A 327 -11.83 3.29 15.84
CA TYR A 327 -12.37 2.40 16.88
C TYR A 327 -11.65 1.05 16.85
N ALA A 328 -11.55 0.41 15.70
CA ALA A 328 -10.87 -0.86 15.55
C ALA A 328 -9.39 -0.81 15.97
N MET A 329 -8.71 0.29 15.67
CA MET A 329 -7.30 0.46 16.05
C MET A 329 -7.12 0.73 17.54
N VAL A 330 -8.07 1.40 18.19
CA VAL A 330 -8.09 1.59 19.65
C VAL A 330 -8.34 0.26 20.33
N ASP A 331 -9.33 -0.52 19.90
CA ASP A 331 -9.61 -1.86 20.47
C ASP A 331 -8.39 -2.79 20.37
N LYS A 332 -7.70 -2.78 19.23
CA LYS A 332 -6.45 -3.54 19.05
C LYS A 332 -5.33 -3.08 20.00
N TYR A 333 -5.21 -1.77 20.21
CA TYR A 333 -4.23 -1.21 21.14
C TYR A 333 -4.54 -1.59 22.59
N GLU A 334 -5.79 -1.46 23.01
CA GLU A 334 -6.23 -1.79 24.36
C GLU A 334 -6.03 -3.28 24.64
N LYS A 335 -6.47 -4.15 23.72
CA LYS A 335 -6.25 -5.60 23.80
C LYS A 335 -4.75 -5.94 23.93
N HIS A 336 -3.90 -5.35 23.09
CA HIS A 336 -2.45 -5.55 23.17
C HIS A 336 -1.89 -5.09 24.51
N SER A 337 -2.35 -3.95 25.03
CA SER A 337 -1.93 -3.39 26.31
C SER A 337 -2.31 -4.32 27.49
N GLU A 338 -3.53 -4.86 27.48
CA GLU A 338 -4.00 -5.82 28.50
C GLU A 338 -3.20 -7.13 28.45
N GLN A 339 -3.00 -7.68 27.27
CA GLN A 339 -2.20 -8.89 27.07
C GLN A 339 -0.74 -8.68 27.52
N LEU A 340 -0.17 -7.50 27.23
CA LEU A 340 1.18 -7.14 27.69
C LEU A 340 1.25 -7.00 29.22
N LYS A 341 0.25 -6.41 29.85
CA LYS A 341 0.16 -6.34 31.31
C LYS A 341 0.10 -7.74 31.94
N ALA A 342 -0.72 -8.63 31.38
CA ALA A 342 -0.82 -10.02 31.83
C ALA A 342 0.53 -10.76 31.67
N LEU A 343 1.21 -10.58 30.53
CA LEU A 343 2.52 -11.19 30.33
C LEU A 343 3.59 -10.64 31.30
N LYS A 344 3.62 -9.34 31.52
CA LYS A 344 4.54 -8.70 32.48
C LYS A 344 4.29 -9.20 33.91
N TYR A 345 3.03 -9.37 34.31
CA TYR A 345 2.68 -9.95 35.59
C TYR A 345 3.28 -11.35 35.78
N LEU A 346 3.16 -12.23 34.77
CA LEU A 346 3.74 -13.57 34.82
C LEU A 346 5.25 -13.55 34.90
N PHE A 347 5.91 -12.69 34.12
CA PHE A 347 7.36 -12.53 34.18
C PHE A 347 7.84 -12.03 35.55
N HIS A 348 7.17 -11.06 36.16
CA HIS A 348 7.48 -10.60 37.49
C HIS A 348 7.29 -11.69 38.54
N LYS A 349 6.31 -12.58 38.38
CA LYS A 349 6.01 -13.63 39.32
C LYS A 349 6.95 -14.84 39.21
N TYR A 350 7.40 -15.19 37.99
CA TYR A 350 8.06 -16.45 37.71
C TYR A 350 9.50 -16.32 37.17
N THR A 351 10.00 -15.11 36.94
CA THR A 351 11.35 -14.90 36.43
C THR A 351 12.14 -13.93 37.28
N SER A 352 13.47 -13.93 37.10
CA SER A 352 14.35 -12.96 37.75
C SER A 352 14.23 -11.58 37.10
N GLN A 353 14.69 -10.54 37.80
CA GLN A 353 14.74 -9.17 37.28
C GLN A 353 15.62 -9.06 36.02
N ASP A 354 16.69 -9.84 35.93
CA ASP A 354 17.57 -9.90 34.77
C ASP A 354 16.83 -10.49 33.54
N GLU A 355 16.14 -11.62 33.73
CA GLU A 355 15.32 -12.25 32.67
C GLU A 355 14.21 -11.31 32.21
N TYR A 356 13.54 -10.62 33.14
CA TYR A 356 12.52 -9.60 32.81
C TYR A 356 13.12 -8.46 31.98
N SER A 357 14.24 -7.90 32.39
CA SER A 357 14.93 -6.82 31.70
C SER A 357 15.41 -7.26 30.31
N GLU A 358 15.95 -8.47 30.18
CA GLU A 358 16.39 -9.04 28.92
C GLU A 358 15.20 -9.20 27.95
N PHE A 359 14.05 -9.67 28.43
CA PHE A 359 12.89 -9.93 27.58
C PHE A 359 12.18 -8.65 27.12
N PHE A 360 12.01 -7.65 27.99
CA PHE A 360 11.21 -6.47 27.69
C PHE A 360 11.99 -5.23 27.25
N HIS A 361 13.29 -5.13 27.62
CA HIS A 361 14.06 -3.89 27.45
C HIS A 361 15.33 -4.01 26.63
N GLN A 362 15.94 -5.20 26.55
CA GLN A 362 17.22 -5.38 25.88
C GLN A 362 17.02 -5.87 24.43
N GLU A 363 17.83 -5.35 23.51
CA GLU A 363 17.86 -5.83 22.12
C GLU A 363 18.85 -6.97 21.91
N LYS A 364 19.94 -6.95 22.71
CA LYS A 364 21.07 -7.87 22.56
C LYS A 364 21.40 -8.49 23.91
N ASN A 365 21.87 -9.74 23.86
CA ASN A 365 22.41 -10.41 25.02
C ASN A 365 23.80 -9.86 25.41
N LYS A 366 24.37 -10.38 26.49
CA LYS A 366 25.72 -9.99 27.00
C LYS A 366 26.83 -10.22 25.97
N GLU A 367 26.62 -11.09 24.99
CA GLU A 367 27.57 -11.38 23.90
C GLU A 367 27.37 -10.46 22.67
N GLY A 368 26.47 -9.48 22.73
CA GLY A 368 26.17 -8.56 21.65
C GLY A 368 25.30 -9.14 20.53
N LYS A 369 24.74 -10.35 20.70
CA LYS A 369 23.83 -10.98 19.73
C LYS A 369 22.39 -10.57 20.01
N TYR A 370 21.64 -10.28 18.95
CA TYR A 370 20.20 -10.02 19.07
C TYR A 370 19.45 -11.25 19.59
N ILE A 371 18.46 -11.01 20.41
CA ILE A 371 17.64 -12.05 21.07
C ILE A 371 16.21 -12.03 20.58
N VAL A 372 15.54 -13.17 20.61
CA VAL A 372 14.10 -13.28 20.33
C VAL A 372 13.33 -12.95 21.60
N ASN A 373 12.78 -11.75 21.65
CA ASN A 373 12.07 -11.22 22.81
C ASN A 373 11.01 -10.18 22.39
N TYR A 374 10.27 -9.66 23.36
CA TYR A 374 9.23 -8.65 23.12
C TYR A 374 9.81 -7.33 22.58
N ALA A 375 10.95 -6.85 23.11
CA ALA A 375 11.58 -5.61 22.68
C ALA A 375 11.90 -5.63 21.17
N ASN A 376 12.52 -6.69 20.69
CA ASN A 376 12.85 -6.85 19.27
C ASN A 376 11.63 -7.16 18.40
N TYR A 377 10.64 -7.87 18.96
CA TYR A 377 9.38 -8.13 18.28
C TYR A 377 8.66 -6.81 17.95
N ILE A 378 8.50 -5.91 18.92
CA ILE A 378 7.82 -4.61 18.72
C ILE A 378 8.60 -3.71 17.76
N LYS A 379 9.92 -3.63 17.88
CA LYS A 379 10.78 -2.84 16.99
C LYS A 379 10.81 -3.36 15.55
N GLY A 380 10.38 -4.60 15.33
CA GLY A 380 10.31 -5.20 14.00
C GLY A 380 11.69 -5.44 13.39
N ILE A 381 12.70 -5.76 14.20
CA ILE A 381 14.04 -6.11 13.73
C ILE A 381 13.97 -7.34 12.85
N LYS A 382 14.27 -7.17 11.56
CA LYS A 382 14.08 -8.20 10.53
C LYS A 382 15.31 -9.11 10.34
N ARG A 383 16.49 -8.73 10.81
CA ARG A 383 17.74 -9.49 10.63
C ARG A 383 18.52 -9.52 11.93
N LEU A 384 18.81 -10.70 12.43
CA LEU A 384 19.63 -10.91 13.63
C LEU A 384 21.05 -11.39 13.33
N SER A 385 21.40 -11.72 12.07
CA SER A 385 22.75 -12.09 11.66
C SER A 385 22.94 -11.89 10.14
N ASN A 386 24.21 -11.97 9.70
CA ASN A 386 24.60 -11.95 8.28
C ASN A 386 24.16 -13.21 7.51
N GLU A 387 23.43 -14.13 8.15
CA GLU A 387 22.86 -15.29 7.48
C GLU A 387 21.67 -14.91 6.63
N THR A 388 21.78 -15.20 5.36
CA THR A 388 20.81 -14.96 4.32
C THR A 388 19.45 -15.60 4.63
N ASN A 389 18.37 -14.82 4.55
CA ASN A 389 16.96 -15.22 4.44
C ASN A 389 16.19 -15.70 5.69
N LYS A 390 16.68 -15.62 6.92
CA LYS A 390 15.84 -15.92 8.09
C LYS A 390 15.19 -14.64 8.63
N LYS A 391 13.87 -14.61 8.65
CA LYS A 391 13.09 -13.58 9.37
C LYS A 391 13.12 -13.91 10.85
N TYR A 392 13.72 -13.03 11.66
CA TYR A 392 13.73 -13.12 13.11
C TYR A 392 12.60 -12.23 13.69
N ASN A 393 12.17 -12.57 14.90
CA ASN A 393 11.09 -11.88 15.61
C ASN A 393 9.73 -11.94 14.92
N THR A 394 9.40 -13.11 14.38
CA THR A 394 8.03 -13.44 14.01
C THR A 394 7.18 -13.65 15.28
N LYS A 395 5.88 -13.60 15.13
CA LYS A 395 4.91 -13.89 16.20
C LYS A 395 5.15 -15.29 16.79
N GLN A 396 5.36 -16.28 15.93
CA GLN A 396 5.62 -17.67 16.32
C GLN A 396 6.93 -17.80 17.13
N GLN A 397 8.00 -17.10 16.75
CA GLN A 397 9.25 -17.12 17.50
C GLN A 397 9.10 -16.47 18.88
N LEU A 398 8.33 -15.36 18.97
CA LEU A 398 7.99 -14.77 20.27
C LEU A 398 7.24 -15.76 21.16
N TYR A 399 6.23 -16.44 20.61
CA TYR A 399 5.46 -17.45 21.36
C TYR A 399 6.35 -18.59 21.85
N GLN A 400 7.23 -19.12 21.00
CA GLN A 400 8.21 -20.14 21.41
C GLN A 400 9.14 -19.64 22.52
N SER A 401 9.58 -18.37 22.45
CA SER A 401 10.41 -17.76 23.51
C SER A 401 9.66 -17.64 24.84
N ILE A 402 8.40 -17.22 24.81
CA ILE A 402 7.54 -17.15 26.01
C ILE A 402 7.31 -18.54 26.60
N MET A 403 6.98 -19.53 25.78
CA MET A 403 6.78 -20.91 26.23
C MET A 403 8.06 -21.52 26.82
N LYS A 404 9.23 -21.21 26.23
CA LYS A 404 10.53 -21.66 26.76
C LYS A 404 10.85 -21.07 28.13
N ILE A 405 10.50 -19.81 28.39
CA ILE A 405 10.83 -19.11 29.64
C ILE A 405 9.81 -19.44 30.73
N LEU A 406 8.52 -19.44 30.41
CA LEU A 406 7.43 -19.59 31.39
C LEU A 406 6.86 -21.01 31.49
N GLY A 407 7.02 -21.85 30.46
CA GLY A 407 6.28 -23.09 30.28
C GLY A 407 6.19 -23.98 31.51
N GLU A 408 7.32 -24.39 32.09
CA GLU A 408 7.33 -25.23 33.30
C GLU A 408 7.05 -24.41 34.57
N ARG A 409 7.45 -23.12 34.58
CA ARG A 409 7.38 -22.27 35.79
C ARG A 409 5.93 -21.77 36.05
N ALA A 410 5.14 -21.58 35.01
CA ALA A 410 3.81 -21.01 35.10
C ALA A 410 2.70 -21.97 34.64
N ALA A 411 2.98 -23.27 34.48
CA ALA A 411 2.06 -24.25 33.89
C ALA A 411 0.67 -24.29 34.57
N ASP A 412 0.62 -24.09 35.89
CA ASP A 412 -0.62 -24.13 36.68
C ASP A 412 -1.31 -22.76 36.80
N ASP A 413 -0.70 -21.67 36.29
CA ASP A 413 -1.26 -20.33 36.40
C ASP A 413 -2.37 -20.11 35.37
N GLU A 414 -3.55 -19.71 35.83
CA GLU A 414 -4.72 -19.50 34.98
C GLU A 414 -4.51 -18.39 33.93
N VAL A 415 -3.70 -17.36 34.25
CA VAL A 415 -3.36 -16.30 33.31
C VAL A 415 -2.49 -16.86 32.20
N TYR A 416 -1.56 -17.76 32.51
CA TYR A 416 -0.71 -18.40 31.52
C TYR A 416 -1.51 -19.34 30.60
N LYS A 417 -2.44 -20.13 31.16
CA LYS A 417 -3.32 -21.00 30.38
C LYS A 417 -4.16 -20.19 29.37
N LYS A 418 -4.69 -19.03 29.79
CA LYS A 418 -5.40 -18.12 28.89
C LYS A 418 -4.51 -17.61 27.77
N ILE A 419 -3.27 -17.22 28.08
CA ILE A 419 -2.28 -16.78 27.09
C ILE A 419 -1.96 -17.89 26.08
N LEU A 420 -1.84 -19.15 26.52
CA LEU A 420 -1.61 -20.29 25.62
C LEU A 420 -2.74 -20.46 24.61
N VAL A 421 -4.00 -20.35 25.02
CA VAL A 421 -5.17 -20.40 24.13
C VAL A 421 -5.12 -19.27 23.11
N GLU A 422 -4.80 -18.04 23.53
CA GLU A 422 -4.67 -16.89 22.62
C GLU A 422 -3.46 -17.05 21.66
N MET A 423 -2.39 -17.72 22.08
CA MET A 423 -1.26 -18.06 21.20
C MET A 423 -1.62 -19.11 20.16
N GLU A 424 -2.40 -20.12 20.52
CA GLU A 424 -2.91 -21.13 19.58
C GLU A 424 -3.82 -20.50 18.52
N GLN A 425 -4.65 -19.54 18.90
CA GLN A 425 -5.50 -18.77 18.01
C GLN A 425 -4.72 -17.69 17.23
N GLU A 426 -3.42 -17.54 17.47
CA GLU A 426 -2.56 -16.49 16.89
C GLU A 426 -3.04 -15.05 17.16
N THR A 427 -3.83 -14.81 18.23
CA THR A 427 -4.40 -13.52 18.61
C THR A 427 -3.66 -12.82 19.73
N PHE A 428 -2.62 -13.45 20.32
CA PHE A 428 -1.84 -12.88 21.41
C PHE A 428 -0.81 -11.86 20.92
N LEU A 429 -0.78 -10.68 21.53
CA LEU A 429 0.14 -9.57 21.25
C LEU A 429 0.23 -9.21 19.75
N GLU A 430 -0.89 -9.11 19.08
CA GLU A 430 -0.94 -8.67 17.69
C GLU A 430 -0.44 -7.23 17.57
N LYS A 431 0.41 -6.98 16.56
CA LYS A 431 0.88 -5.62 16.29
C LYS A 431 -0.20 -4.78 15.63
N ILE A 432 -0.34 -3.55 16.08
CA ILE A 432 -1.26 -2.58 15.46
C ILE A 432 -0.85 -2.29 14.01
N ASN A 433 0.46 -2.23 13.73
CA ASN A 433 1.04 -2.02 12.41
C ASN A 433 1.58 -3.35 11.83
N ASN A 434 0.72 -4.30 11.64
CA ASN A 434 1.06 -5.55 11.00
C ASN A 434 1.00 -5.41 9.45
N VAL A 435 1.50 -6.39 8.71
CA VAL A 435 1.50 -6.38 7.23
C VAL A 435 0.07 -6.27 6.69
N ASP A 436 -0.89 -6.86 7.37
CA ASP A 436 -2.31 -6.82 7.00
C ASP A 436 -2.91 -5.40 7.17
N ASN A 437 -2.40 -4.60 8.12
CA ASN A 437 -2.77 -3.19 8.28
C ASN A 437 -2.14 -2.26 7.23
N SER A 438 -1.13 -2.70 6.47
CA SER A 438 -0.57 -1.89 5.38
C SER A 438 -1.52 -1.75 4.19
N ALA A 439 -2.58 -2.53 4.17
CA ALA A 439 -3.61 -2.54 3.14
C ALA A 439 -4.88 -1.74 3.55
N ILE A 440 -4.75 -0.71 4.40
CA ILE A 440 -5.89 0.14 4.79
C ILE A 440 -6.40 0.91 3.57
N PRO A 441 -7.66 0.73 3.16
CA PRO A 441 -8.26 1.49 2.07
C PRO A 441 -8.41 2.98 2.43
N TYR A 442 -8.22 3.86 1.44
CA TYR A 442 -8.38 5.30 1.66
C TYR A 442 -9.79 5.70 2.09
N GLN A 443 -10.80 4.93 1.70
CA GLN A 443 -12.20 5.15 2.01
C GLN A 443 -12.45 5.20 3.52
N LEU A 444 -11.77 4.36 4.32
CA LEU A 444 -11.88 4.38 5.77
C LEU A 444 -11.41 5.71 6.37
N ASN A 445 -10.31 6.26 5.85
CA ASN A 445 -9.88 7.59 6.23
C ASN A 445 -10.81 8.69 5.72
N LEU A 446 -11.43 8.49 4.54
CA LEU A 446 -12.39 9.42 3.96
C LEU A 446 -13.65 9.54 4.83
N MET A 447 -14.21 8.41 5.27
CA MET A 447 -15.40 8.39 6.14
C MET A 447 -15.15 9.14 7.46
N GLU A 448 -14.00 8.90 8.10
CA GLU A 448 -13.66 9.60 9.34
C GLU A 448 -13.40 11.09 9.11
N MET A 449 -12.66 11.43 8.05
CA MET A 449 -12.38 12.82 7.70
C MET A 449 -13.67 13.59 7.42
N ASP A 450 -14.57 13.02 6.63
CA ASP A 450 -15.86 13.63 6.32
C ASP A 450 -16.66 13.92 7.60
N LYS A 451 -16.74 12.94 8.51
CA LYS A 451 -17.46 13.10 9.78
C LYS A 451 -16.82 14.18 10.67
N ILE A 452 -15.49 14.16 10.84
CA ILE A 452 -14.78 15.17 11.65
C ILE A 452 -14.97 16.56 11.05
N LEU A 453 -14.82 16.71 9.73
CA LEU A 453 -15.03 18.01 9.05
C LEU A 453 -16.47 18.50 9.15
N THR A 454 -17.45 17.60 9.09
CA THR A 454 -18.86 17.95 9.27
C THR A 454 -19.15 18.46 10.67
N GLN A 455 -18.66 17.76 11.70
CA GLN A 455 -18.88 18.15 13.10
C GLN A 455 -18.14 19.43 13.47
N GLN A 456 -16.88 19.57 13.11
CA GLN A 456 -16.06 20.70 13.48
C GLN A 456 -16.24 21.92 12.56
N GLY A 457 -16.73 21.71 11.34
CA GLY A 457 -17.11 22.78 10.41
C GLY A 457 -18.27 23.65 10.91
N VAL A 458 -19.04 23.19 11.90
CA VAL A 458 -20.04 24.02 12.61
C VAL A 458 -19.35 25.17 13.34
N TYR A 459 -18.17 24.92 13.91
CA TYR A 459 -17.43 25.88 14.75
C TYR A 459 -16.36 26.65 13.98
N TYR A 460 -15.83 26.06 12.90
CA TYR A 460 -14.72 26.63 12.13
C TYR A 460 -15.13 26.82 10.67
N LYS A 461 -15.20 28.08 10.27
CA LYS A 461 -15.56 28.49 8.90
C LYS A 461 -14.55 27.90 7.88
N GLU A 462 -13.27 27.93 8.22
CA GLU A 462 -12.18 27.44 7.37
C GLU A 462 -12.34 25.95 7.02
N LEU A 463 -12.79 25.13 7.96
CA LEU A 463 -13.07 23.72 7.73
C LEU A 463 -14.33 23.51 6.90
N ARG A 464 -15.39 24.28 7.20
CA ARG A 464 -16.66 24.18 6.48
C ARG A 464 -16.50 24.59 5.01
N ASP A 465 -15.87 25.73 4.76
CA ASP A 465 -15.75 26.29 3.41
C ASP A 465 -14.74 25.49 2.55
N ASN A 466 -13.79 24.77 3.16
CA ASN A 466 -12.80 23.94 2.48
C ASN A 466 -13.05 22.42 2.59
N LYS A 467 -14.22 21.99 3.09
CA LYS A 467 -14.52 20.57 3.30
C LYS A 467 -14.33 19.75 2.03
N GLU A 468 -14.95 20.16 0.93
CA GLU A 468 -14.85 19.44 -0.35
C GLU A 468 -13.41 19.39 -0.88
N LEU A 469 -12.65 20.49 -0.74
CA LEU A 469 -11.25 20.53 -1.13
C LEU A 469 -10.42 19.53 -0.32
N LEU A 470 -10.60 19.47 1.01
CA LEU A 470 -9.89 18.56 1.89
C LEU A 470 -10.21 17.09 1.56
N LEU A 471 -11.47 16.77 1.26
CA LEU A 471 -11.85 15.43 0.82
C LEU A 471 -11.25 15.09 -0.55
N LYS A 472 -11.27 16.02 -1.53
CA LYS A 472 -10.59 15.85 -2.83
C LYS A 472 -9.09 15.65 -2.67
N MET A 473 -8.43 16.36 -1.74
CA MET A 473 -7.00 16.18 -1.46
C MET A 473 -6.68 14.76 -0.96
N LEU A 474 -7.56 14.15 -0.17
CA LEU A 474 -7.41 12.78 0.30
C LEU A 474 -7.60 11.76 -0.85
N THR A 475 -8.64 11.93 -1.66
CA THR A 475 -9.07 10.96 -2.68
C THR A 475 -8.36 11.10 -4.02
N SER A 476 -7.62 12.20 -4.26
CA SER A 476 -7.02 12.47 -5.56
C SER A 476 -5.98 11.41 -5.97
N LYS A 477 -6.16 10.84 -7.16
CA LYS A 477 -5.22 9.96 -7.86
C LYS A 477 -4.79 10.63 -9.16
N ILE A 478 -3.51 10.55 -9.48
CA ILE A 478 -2.98 11.11 -10.72
C ILE A 478 -2.49 9.97 -11.58
N PRO A 479 -2.97 9.81 -12.80
CA PRO A 479 -2.47 8.83 -13.74
C PRO A 479 -0.96 8.96 -13.94
N TYR A 480 -0.29 7.83 -14.16
CA TYR A 480 1.17 7.80 -14.30
C TYR A 480 1.65 8.65 -15.50
N TYR A 481 0.92 8.60 -16.59
CA TYR A 481 1.25 9.30 -17.85
C TYR A 481 1.17 10.83 -17.75
N VAL A 482 0.47 11.41 -16.77
CA VAL A 482 0.49 12.87 -16.52
C VAL A 482 1.89 13.36 -16.14
N GLY A 483 2.74 12.49 -15.61
CA GLY A 483 4.12 12.82 -15.29
C GLY A 483 4.31 13.76 -14.11
N PRO A 484 5.41 14.51 -14.07
CA PRO A 484 5.65 15.50 -13.03
C PRO A 484 4.75 16.72 -13.23
N LEU A 485 4.06 17.16 -12.16
CA LEU A 485 3.29 18.39 -12.16
C LEU A 485 4.25 19.58 -12.16
N ASN A 486 4.46 20.18 -13.34
CA ASN A 486 5.27 21.37 -13.50
C ASN A 486 4.37 22.53 -13.95
N ASN A 487 4.12 23.47 -13.02
CA ASN A 487 3.21 24.59 -13.25
C ASN A 487 3.69 25.59 -14.33
N ASN A 488 4.95 25.52 -14.75
CA ASN A 488 5.56 26.43 -15.71
C ASN A 488 5.64 25.82 -17.12
N SER A 489 5.08 24.63 -17.37
CA SER A 489 5.22 23.97 -18.65
C SER A 489 3.90 23.91 -19.41
N ASN A 490 3.89 24.53 -20.56
CA ASN A 490 2.92 24.26 -21.63
C ASN A 490 3.57 23.28 -22.64
N GLY A 491 3.87 22.07 -22.21
CA GLY A 491 4.41 21.02 -23.08
C GLY A 491 5.84 21.19 -23.59
N ASN A 492 6.50 22.32 -23.39
CA ASN A 492 7.79 22.65 -24.03
C ASN A 492 9.05 22.27 -23.24
N ARG A 493 8.95 21.53 -22.15
CA ARG A 493 10.12 21.07 -21.39
C ARG A 493 10.26 19.55 -21.44
N ASN A 494 11.48 19.10 -21.54
CA ASN A 494 11.93 17.74 -21.83
C ASN A 494 11.31 16.60 -21.00
N PHE A 495 10.64 16.87 -19.90
CA PHE A 495 9.98 15.88 -19.04
C PHE A 495 8.61 16.35 -18.52
N ALA A 496 8.04 17.37 -19.15
CA ALA A 496 6.73 17.90 -18.82
C ALA A 496 5.91 17.98 -20.11
N TRP A 497 5.08 17.00 -20.33
CA TRP A 497 4.19 16.85 -21.48
C TRP A 497 2.73 17.08 -21.12
N MET A 498 2.48 17.59 -19.91
CA MET A 498 1.16 17.89 -19.43
C MET A 498 0.57 19.08 -20.19
N THR A 499 -0.55 18.86 -20.86
CA THR A 499 -1.31 19.90 -21.57
C THR A 499 -2.48 20.35 -20.71
N LYS A 500 -2.62 21.64 -20.52
CA LYS A 500 -3.76 22.22 -19.78
C LYS A 500 -4.94 22.44 -20.73
N LYS A 501 -6.15 22.37 -20.18
CA LYS A 501 -7.38 22.71 -20.90
C LYS A 501 -7.39 24.18 -21.31
N ASP A 502 -8.13 24.50 -22.36
CA ASP A 502 -8.32 25.87 -22.84
C ASP A 502 -8.92 26.75 -21.73
N GLY A 503 -8.36 27.94 -21.59
CA GLY A 503 -8.72 28.89 -20.53
C GLY A 503 -8.15 28.57 -19.14
N LYS A 504 -7.36 27.49 -19.00
CA LYS A 504 -6.73 27.08 -17.75
C LYS A 504 -5.20 27.20 -17.75
N GLU A 505 -4.62 27.87 -18.72
CA GLU A 505 -3.16 27.95 -18.94
C GLU A 505 -2.43 28.53 -17.73
N ASN A 506 -3.04 29.49 -17.05
CA ASN A 506 -2.47 30.19 -15.89
C ASN A 506 -2.78 29.49 -14.55
N GLU A 507 -3.70 28.52 -14.52
CA GLU A 507 -4.06 27.83 -13.30
C GLU A 507 -2.93 26.92 -12.82
N LYS A 508 -2.70 26.93 -11.51
CA LYS A 508 -1.72 26.06 -10.87
C LYS A 508 -2.27 24.65 -10.75
N VAL A 509 -1.49 23.67 -11.21
CA VAL A 509 -1.88 22.25 -11.14
C VAL A 509 -1.45 21.66 -9.81
N TYR A 510 -2.41 21.11 -9.10
CA TYR A 510 -2.25 20.33 -7.89
C TYR A 510 -2.71 18.90 -8.09
N PRO A 511 -2.31 17.94 -7.22
CA PRO A 511 -2.78 16.57 -7.34
C PRO A 511 -4.30 16.39 -7.36
N TRP A 512 -5.06 17.29 -6.75
CA TRP A 512 -6.51 17.22 -6.59
C TRP A 512 -7.31 17.99 -7.65
N ASN A 513 -6.68 18.83 -8.45
CA ASN A 513 -7.37 19.53 -9.56
C ASN A 513 -6.89 19.11 -10.95
N VAL A 514 -6.12 18.02 -11.05
CA VAL A 514 -5.59 17.55 -12.34
C VAL A 514 -6.71 17.35 -13.37
N LYS A 515 -7.81 16.71 -13.00
CA LYS A 515 -8.94 16.46 -13.89
C LYS A 515 -9.65 17.74 -14.35
N ASP A 516 -9.57 18.80 -13.55
CA ASP A 516 -10.22 20.08 -13.83
C ASP A 516 -9.35 20.98 -14.72
N VAL A 517 -8.02 20.90 -14.59
CA VAL A 517 -7.06 21.82 -15.23
C VAL A 517 -6.31 21.18 -16.40
N VAL A 518 -6.06 19.87 -16.33
CA VAL A 518 -5.26 19.14 -17.34
C VAL A 518 -6.20 18.42 -18.30
N ASP A 519 -5.92 18.56 -19.58
CA ASP A 519 -6.51 17.71 -20.60
C ASP A 519 -5.84 16.33 -20.54
N ILE A 520 -6.57 15.38 -20.00
CA ILE A 520 -6.05 14.03 -19.71
C ILE A 520 -5.79 13.26 -20.99
N ASP A 521 -6.67 13.39 -21.98
CA ASP A 521 -6.63 12.63 -23.23
C ASP A 521 -5.47 13.14 -24.10
N VAL A 522 -5.40 14.45 -24.32
CA VAL A 522 -4.27 15.06 -25.06
C VAL A 522 -2.94 14.80 -24.35
N THR A 523 -2.93 14.83 -23.01
CA THR A 523 -1.71 14.51 -22.24
C THR A 523 -1.30 13.05 -22.39
N ALA A 524 -2.25 12.11 -22.48
CA ALA A 524 -1.98 10.71 -22.72
C ALA A 524 -1.42 10.47 -24.14
N GLU A 525 -2.00 11.11 -25.16
CA GLU A 525 -1.51 11.07 -26.53
C GLU A 525 -0.09 11.66 -26.65
N ASP A 526 0.15 12.81 -26.03
CA ASP A 526 1.48 13.42 -25.96
C ASP A 526 2.50 12.50 -25.27
N PHE A 527 2.11 11.81 -24.21
CA PHE A 527 2.97 10.84 -23.54
C PHE A 527 3.34 9.68 -24.48
N ILE A 528 2.35 9.09 -25.15
CA ILE A 528 2.56 7.99 -26.10
C ILE A 528 3.46 8.46 -27.24
N THR A 529 3.17 9.62 -27.83
CA THR A 529 3.94 10.20 -28.92
C THR A 529 5.41 10.41 -28.51
N ARG A 530 5.66 10.93 -27.31
CA ARG A 530 7.02 11.12 -26.80
C ARG A 530 7.74 9.82 -26.51
N MET A 531 7.02 8.82 -26.00
CA MET A 531 7.60 7.50 -25.73
C MET A 531 7.91 6.71 -27.00
N THR A 532 7.20 6.98 -28.10
CA THR A 532 7.37 6.27 -29.37
C THR A 532 8.21 7.04 -30.39
N ASN A 533 8.23 8.38 -30.32
CA ASN A 533 8.81 9.21 -31.36
C ASN A 533 10.03 10.03 -30.93
N TYR A 534 10.30 10.14 -29.62
CA TYR A 534 11.40 10.98 -29.10
C TYR A 534 12.31 10.22 -28.14
N CYS A 535 13.61 10.44 -28.28
CA CYS A 535 14.58 9.91 -27.33
C CYS A 535 14.43 10.60 -25.97
N THR A 536 14.37 9.83 -24.88
CA THR A 536 14.26 10.38 -23.51
C THR A 536 15.57 11.03 -23.02
N TYR A 537 16.71 10.72 -23.64
CA TYR A 537 18.02 11.28 -23.31
C TYR A 537 18.39 12.45 -24.21
N LEU A 538 17.92 12.43 -25.46
CA LEU A 538 18.13 13.51 -26.45
C LEU A 538 16.73 13.99 -26.89
N PRO A 539 16.10 14.88 -26.12
CA PRO A 539 14.68 15.19 -26.26
C PRO A 539 14.27 15.91 -27.55
N ASN A 540 15.23 16.35 -28.35
CA ASN A 540 15.00 16.93 -29.68
C ASN A 540 15.28 15.95 -30.83
N GLU A 541 15.73 14.74 -30.49
CA GLU A 541 16.03 13.69 -31.46
C GLU A 541 14.85 12.72 -31.58
N LYS A 542 14.39 12.46 -32.79
CA LYS A 542 13.37 11.45 -33.06
C LYS A 542 13.93 10.06 -32.81
N VAL A 543 13.21 9.26 -32.08
CA VAL A 543 13.45 7.80 -32.02
C VAL A 543 13.06 7.20 -33.37
N LEU A 544 13.77 6.17 -33.80
CA LEU A 544 13.42 5.43 -35.01
C LEU A 544 11.96 4.98 -34.98
N PRO A 545 11.23 5.06 -36.11
CA PRO A 545 9.86 4.58 -36.18
C PRO A 545 9.77 3.14 -35.68
N LYS A 546 8.63 2.77 -35.08
CA LYS A 546 8.34 1.43 -34.58
C LYS A 546 8.60 0.32 -35.60
N GLU A 547 8.43 0.66 -36.87
CA GLU A 547 8.65 -0.24 -38.03
C GLU A 547 10.14 -0.48 -38.35
N SER A 548 11.05 0.26 -37.70
CA SER A 548 12.51 0.14 -37.88
C SER A 548 13.18 -0.64 -36.73
N LEU A 549 12.42 -1.02 -35.71
CA LEU A 549 12.84 -1.87 -34.59
C LEU A 549 12.32 -3.29 -34.81
#